data_19c991d4e0e20aabc942056f4d27f498
#
_entry.id   19c991d4e0e20aabc942056f4d27f498
#
_cell.length_a   1.000
_cell.length_b   1.000
_cell.length_c   1.000
_cell.angle_alpha   90.00
_cell.angle_beta   90.00
_cell.angle_gamma   90.00
#
_symmetry.space_group_name_H-M   'P 1'
#
loop_
_entity.id
_entity.type
_entity.pdbx_description
1 polymer ?
#
loop_
_entity_poly.entity_id
_entity_poly.type
_entity_poly.pdbx_seq_one_letter_code
_entity_poly.pdbx_strand_id
1 'polypeptide(L)'
;MLIELRSRSVILSALAFAVLALTIFFFAWDPTAVASIDLAPGVLWVIFTFSGLLGLHRSFGVEQPTRAMDALLAAPIDREAIYLGKLIANLGFVILVQAVSLPAVALLYNVQVGAYVWPLIGVVLLAAIGLVSVGTLFASMAVSTRLAELLLPLLALPFFVPVILPAAQATARLMSGRAVSEVSGYISILAAFDVVFLVVCTLLYPYTLEQ
;
A
#
# COMPACT_ATOMS: atom_id res chain seq x y z
N MET A 1 19.72 -6.74 16.56
CA MET A 1 20.61 -5.87 15.75
C MET A 1 20.52 -6.11 14.24
N LEU A 2 20.69 -7.34 13.71
CA LEU A 2 20.57 -7.61 12.26
C LEU A 2 19.17 -7.41 11.70
N ILE A 3 18.12 -7.78 12.43
CA ILE A 3 16.71 -7.61 12.04
C ILE A 3 16.35 -6.13 11.97
N GLU A 4 16.84 -5.32 12.92
CA GLU A 4 16.60 -3.88 12.98
C GLU A 4 17.29 -3.13 11.82
N LEU A 5 18.51 -3.51 11.44
CA LEU A 5 19.21 -2.96 10.28
C LEU A 5 18.51 -3.32 8.95
N ARG A 6 17.96 -4.53 8.86
CA ARG A 6 17.19 -4.97 7.69
C ARG A 6 15.85 -4.26 7.56
N SER A 7 15.12 -4.07 8.67
CA SER A 7 13.87 -3.29 8.68
C SER A 7 14.12 -1.84 8.23
N ARG A 8 15.18 -1.21 8.69
CA ARG A 8 15.56 0.14 8.25
C ARG A 8 15.87 0.22 6.76
N SER A 9 16.53 -0.80 6.19
CA SER A 9 16.84 -0.82 4.75
C SER A 9 15.60 -0.90 3.87
N VAL A 10 14.55 -1.58 4.30
CA VAL A 10 13.27 -1.68 3.59
C VAL A 10 12.57 -0.32 3.55
N ILE A 11 12.46 0.32 4.71
CA ILE A 11 11.87 1.66 4.85
C ILE A 11 12.64 2.67 4.00
N LEU A 12 13.96 2.68 4.10
CA LEU A 12 14.82 3.58 3.33
C LEU A 12 14.67 3.37 1.81
N SER A 13 14.56 2.12 1.35
CA SER A 13 14.37 1.85 -0.08
C SER A 13 13.02 2.35 -0.59
N ALA A 14 11.95 2.16 0.19
CA ALA A 14 10.62 2.64 -0.18
C ALA A 14 10.53 4.17 -0.16
N LEU A 15 11.14 4.81 0.84
CA LEU A 15 11.21 6.27 0.92
C LEU A 15 12.11 6.85 -0.20
N ALA A 16 13.25 6.20 -0.49
CA ALA A 16 14.11 6.61 -1.61
C ALA A 16 13.36 6.52 -2.95
N PHE A 17 12.60 5.44 -3.17
CA PHE A 17 11.72 5.33 -4.34
C PHE A 17 10.68 6.44 -4.35
N ALA A 18 10.01 6.72 -3.23
CA ALA A 18 9.01 7.77 -3.14
C ALA A 18 9.60 9.15 -3.48
N VAL A 19 10.76 9.48 -2.90
CA VAL A 19 11.47 10.75 -3.18
C VAL A 19 11.90 10.84 -4.63
N LEU A 20 12.46 9.75 -5.19
CA LEU A 20 12.87 9.71 -6.60
C LEU A 20 11.66 9.90 -7.54
N ALA A 21 10.57 9.17 -7.30
CA ALA A 21 9.34 9.30 -8.08
C ALA A 21 8.77 10.72 -7.99
N LEU A 22 8.67 11.28 -6.78
CA LEU A 22 8.25 12.68 -6.56
C LEU A 22 9.11 13.65 -7.36
N THR A 23 10.42 13.50 -7.30
CA THR A 23 11.37 14.37 -8.00
C THR A 23 11.18 14.28 -9.51
N ILE A 24 11.10 13.05 -10.05
CA ILE A 24 10.91 12.84 -11.50
C ILE A 24 9.60 13.48 -11.96
N PHE A 25 8.48 13.19 -11.30
CA PHE A 25 7.19 13.76 -11.68
C PHE A 25 7.16 15.28 -11.54
N PHE A 26 7.79 15.83 -10.50
CA PHE A 26 7.86 17.27 -10.27
C PHE A 26 8.62 17.99 -11.38
N PHE A 27 9.79 17.49 -11.79
CA PHE A 27 10.59 18.10 -12.86
C PHE A 27 10.06 17.80 -14.27
N ALA A 28 9.33 16.70 -14.45
CA ALA A 28 8.67 16.38 -15.72
C ALA A 28 7.35 17.12 -15.92
N TRP A 29 6.82 17.73 -14.86
CA TRP A 29 5.54 18.43 -14.91
C TRP A 29 5.68 19.82 -15.53
N ASP A 30 4.78 20.12 -16.48
CA ASP A 30 4.60 21.46 -17.02
C ASP A 30 3.36 22.12 -16.38
N PRO A 31 3.56 23.10 -15.46
CA PRO A 31 2.46 23.77 -14.77
C PRO A 31 1.59 24.63 -15.71
N THR A 32 2.04 24.90 -16.93
CA THR A 32 1.24 25.64 -17.91
C THR A 32 0.27 24.73 -18.67
N ALA A 33 0.57 23.42 -18.76
CA ALA A 33 -0.25 22.45 -19.47
C ALA A 33 -1.25 21.74 -18.55
N VAL A 34 -0.86 21.39 -17.31
CA VAL A 34 -1.68 20.63 -16.36
C VAL A 34 -1.66 21.31 -15.00
N ALA A 35 -2.83 21.52 -14.40
CA ALA A 35 -2.90 22.06 -13.05
C ALA A 35 -2.35 21.04 -12.02
N SER A 36 -1.67 21.53 -10.98
CA SER A 36 -1.11 20.68 -9.92
C SER A 36 -2.16 19.79 -9.23
N ILE A 37 -3.37 20.32 -9.08
CA ILE A 37 -4.50 19.64 -8.44
C ILE A 37 -4.99 18.41 -9.23
N ASP A 38 -4.81 18.42 -10.55
CA ASP A 38 -5.21 17.32 -11.43
C ASP A 38 -4.11 16.23 -11.49
N LEU A 39 -2.84 16.62 -11.34
CA LEU A 39 -1.70 15.72 -11.40
C LEU A 39 -1.41 15.04 -10.04
N ALA A 40 -1.49 15.80 -8.94
CA ALA A 40 -1.08 15.35 -7.61
C ALA A 40 -1.73 14.04 -7.14
N PRO A 41 -3.05 13.79 -7.34
CA PRO A 41 -3.68 12.52 -6.98
C PRO A 41 -3.04 11.32 -7.68
N GLY A 42 -2.79 11.44 -8.99
CA GLY A 42 -2.16 10.36 -9.79
C GLY A 42 -0.75 10.04 -9.29
N VAL A 43 0.07 11.07 -9.08
CA VAL A 43 1.43 10.91 -8.55
C VAL A 43 1.41 10.26 -7.16
N LEU A 44 0.52 10.70 -6.27
CA LEU A 44 0.37 10.16 -4.93
C LEU A 44 0.07 8.66 -4.97
N TRP A 45 -0.90 8.24 -5.78
CA TRP A 45 -1.31 6.84 -5.86
C TRP A 45 -0.29 5.94 -6.55
N VAL A 46 0.47 6.45 -7.52
CA VAL A 46 1.64 5.74 -8.08
C VAL A 46 2.65 5.48 -6.98
N ILE A 47 3.03 6.50 -6.20
CA ILE A 47 3.99 6.36 -5.11
C ILE A 47 3.49 5.35 -4.06
N PHE A 48 2.24 5.46 -3.62
CA PHE A 48 1.67 4.57 -2.60
C PHE A 48 1.66 3.12 -3.07
N THR A 49 1.24 2.87 -4.32
CA THR A 49 1.15 1.53 -4.88
C THR A 49 2.52 0.87 -4.99
N PHE A 50 3.47 1.53 -5.63
CA PHE A 50 4.79 0.94 -5.86
C PHE A 50 5.64 0.87 -4.59
N SER A 51 5.58 1.88 -3.72
CA SER A 51 6.26 1.80 -2.42
C SER A 51 5.68 0.70 -1.53
N GLY A 52 4.35 0.54 -1.53
CA GLY A 52 3.67 -0.54 -0.84
C GLY A 52 4.10 -1.92 -1.37
N LEU A 53 4.13 -2.08 -2.69
CA LEU A 53 4.54 -3.32 -3.34
C LEU A 53 6.00 -3.69 -3.01
N LEU A 54 6.92 -2.72 -3.02
CA LEU A 54 8.30 -2.91 -2.62
C LEU A 54 8.42 -3.36 -1.16
N GLY A 55 7.62 -2.77 -0.28
CA GLY A 55 7.58 -3.14 1.13
C GLY A 55 7.07 -4.56 1.36
N LEU A 56 5.96 -4.91 0.71
CA LEU A 56 5.37 -6.24 0.78
C LEU A 56 6.32 -7.32 0.30
N HIS A 57 6.96 -7.12 -0.86
CA HIS A 57 7.95 -8.05 -1.39
C HIS A 57 9.10 -8.30 -0.40
N ARG A 58 9.66 -7.24 0.16
CA ARG A 58 10.79 -7.34 1.10
C ARG A 58 10.41 -7.90 2.46
N SER A 59 9.19 -7.65 2.94
CA SER A 59 8.70 -8.17 4.22
C SER A 59 8.81 -9.68 4.31
N PHE A 60 8.45 -10.40 3.26
CA PHE A 60 8.55 -11.85 3.19
C PHE A 60 9.97 -12.34 2.83
N GLY A 61 10.69 -11.61 1.98
CA GLY A 61 12.06 -11.96 1.59
C GLY A 61 13.07 -11.94 2.75
N VAL A 62 12.82 -11.15 3.79
CA VAL A 62 13.67 -11.11 5.01
C VAL A 62 13.51 -12.36 5.87
N GLU A 63 12.36 -13.02 5.83
CA GLU A 63 12.07 -14.19 6.66
C GLU A 63 12.64 -15.49 6.11
N GLN A 64 12.81 -15.61 4.80
CA GLN A 64 13.35 -16.84 4.17
C GLN A 64 14.71 -17.29 4.74
N PRO A 65 15.73 -16.43 4.87
CA PRO A 65 17.04 -16.86 5.36
C PRO A 65 17.05 -17.25 6.84
N THR A 66 16.07 -16.79 7.62
CA THR A 66 16.00 -17.00 9.08
C THR A 66 15.17 -18.21 9.47
N ARG A 67 14.48 -18.85 8.52
CA ARG A 67 13.47 -19.90 8.79
C ARG A 67 12.45 -19.49 9.86
N ALA A 68 12.18 -18.20 9.95
CA ALA A 68 11.24 -17.68 10.96
C ALA A 68 9.83 -18.23 10.75
N MET A 69 9.45 -18.49 9.49
CA MET A 69 8.18 -19.09 9.15
C MET A 69 8.08 -20.54 9.69
N ASP A 70 9.15 -21.33 9.59
CA ASP A 70 9.16 -22.72 10.11
C ASP A 70 8.93 -22.72 11.62
N ALA A 71 9.53 -21.78 12.33
CA ALA A 71 9.33 -21.63 13.77
C ALA A 71 7.90 -21.20 14.13
N LEU A 72 7.29 -20.32 13.34
CA LEU A 72 5.89 -19.90 13.52
C LEU A 72 4.92 -21.06 13.25
N LEU A 73 5.20 -21.89 12.24
CA LEU A 73 4.37 -23.06 11.91
C LEU A 73 4.51 -24.17 12.93
N ALA A 74 5.63 -24.27 13.64
CA ALA A 74 5.83 -25.22 14.74
C ALA A 74 5.19 -24.75 16.07
N ALA A 75 4.83 -23.48 16.19
CA ALA A 75 4.17 -22.95 17.38
C ALA A 75 2.67 -23.30 17.38
N PRO A 76 2.01 -23.46 18.53
CA PRO A 76 0.57 -23.70 18.61
C PRO A 76 -0.22 -22.40 18.40
N ILE A 77 -0.12 -21.83 17.21
CA ILE A 77 -0.74 -20.56 16.82
C ILE A 77 -1.59 -20.82 15.56
N ASP A 78 -2.80 -20.28 15.55
CA ASP A 78 -3.67 -20.35 14.38
C ASP A 78 -3.03 -19.65 13.17
N ARG A 79 -3.12 -20.27 12.01
CA ARG A 79 -2.49 -19.74 10.78
C ARG A 79 -3.10 -18.39 10.36
N GLU A 80 -4.39 -18.18 10.64
CA GLU A 80 -5.05 -16.89 10.45
C GLU A 80 -4.44 -15.79 11.33
N ALA A 81 -4.04 -16.12 12.56
CA ALA A 81 -3.37 -15.16 13.45
C ALA A 81 -1.99 -14.75 12.92
N ILE A 82 -1.29 -15.65 12.24
CA ILE A 82 -0.02 -15.33 11.54
C ILE A 82 -0.28 -14.34 10.42
N TYR A 83 -1.34 -14.56 9.61
CA TYR A 83 -1.73 -13.62 8.56
C TYR A 83 -2.04 -12.24 9.12
N LEU A 84 -2.88 -12.15 10.14
CA LEU A 84 -3.26 -10.87 10.77
C LEU A 84 -2.05 -10.13 11.35
N GLY A 85 -1.12 -10.85 11.98
CA GLY A 85 0.13 -10.28 12.46
C GLY A 85 0.98 -9.66 11.35
N LYS A 86 1.12 -10.36 10.21
CA LYS A 86 1.83 -9.86 9.04
C LYS A 86 1.10 -8.69 8.38
N LEU A 87 -0.22 -8.76 8.30
CA LEU A 87 -1.06 -7.68 7.79
C LEU A 87 -0.87 -6.41 8.60
N ILE A 88 -0.91 -6.47 9.92
CA ILE A 88 -0.71 -5.31 10.81
C ILE A 88 0.70 -4.74 10.63
N ALA A 89 1.72 -5.59 10.57
CA ALA A 89 3.10 -5.14 10.36
C ALA A 89 3.29 -4.44 9.02
N ASN A 90 2.76 -5.02 7.93
CA ASN A 90 2.81 -4.44 6.59
C ASN A 90 1.98 -3.16 6.49
N LEU A 91 0.81 -3.11 7.15
CA LEU A 91 -0.02 -1.90 7.22
C LEU A 91 0.72 -0.75 7.93
N GLY A 92 1.39 -1.03 9.04
CA GLY A 92 2.22 -0.04 9.72
C GLY A 92 3.33 0.52 8.84
N PHE A 93 3.97 -0.35 8.03
CA PHE A 93 4.97 0.06 7.05
C PHE A 93 4.36 0.97 5.96
N VAL A 94 3.24 0.57 5.36
CA VAL A 94 2.57 1.35 4.30
C VAL A 94 2.10 2.70 4.83
N ILE A 95 1.49 2.74 6.03
CA ILE A 95 1.06 3.99 6.67
C ILE A 95 2.25 4.92 6.92
N LEU A 96 3.40 4.39 7.33
CA LEU A 96 4.60 5.20 7.53
C LEU A 96 5.06 5.86 6.21
N VAL A 97 5.10 5.10 5.12
CA VAL A 97 5.45 5.65 3.80
C VAL A 97 4.43 6.71 3.36
N GLN A 98 3.14 6.44 3.55
CA GLN A 98 2.06 7.38 3.23
C GLN A 98 2.14 8.66 4.06
N ALA A 99 2.45 8.55 5.35
CA ALA A 99 2.60 9.69 6.27
C ALA A 99 3.75 10.63 5.88
N VAL A 100 4.79 10.12 5.22
CA VAL A 100 5.89 10.92 4.68
C VAL A 100 5.59 11.46 3.29
N SER A 101 5.02 10.62 2.42
CA SER A 101 4.80 10.97 1.01
C SER A 101 3.65 11.94 0.81
N LEU A 102 2.59 11.86 1.62
CA LEU A 102 1.41 12.74 1.49
C LEU A 102 1.75 14.23 1.76
N PRO A 103 2.43 14.58 2.86
CA PRO A 103 2.88 15.96 3.06
C PRO A 103 3.88 16.41 1.99
N ALA A 104 4.77 15.53 1.53
CA ALA A 104 5.74 15.85 0.49
C ALA A 104 5.04 16.20 -0.84
N VAL A 105 4.02 15.45 -1.25
CA VAL A 105 3.17 15.78 -2.41
C VAL A 105 2.47 17.12 -2.20
N ALA A 106 1.85 17.33 -1.03
CA ALA A 106 1.14 18.57 -0.73
C ALA A 106 2.05 19.81 -0.83
N LEU A 107 3.28 19.70 -0.33
CA LEU A 107 4.28 20.79 -0.37
C LEU A 107 4.79 21.04 -1.80
N LEU A 108 5.21 19.99 -2.52
CA LEU A 108 5.81 20.14 -3.85
C LEU A 108 4.80 20.62 -4.90
N TYR A 109 3.57 20.15 -4.84
CA TYR A 109 2.51 20.52 -5.77
C TYR A 109 1.67 21.69 -5.29
N ASN A 110 2.04 22.31 -4.13
CA ASN A 110 1.33 23.42 -3.52
C ASN A 110 -0.18 23.18 -3.36
N VAL A 111 -0.54 21.95 -2.96
CA VAL A 111 -1.93 21.57 -2.73
C VAL A 111 -2.34 21.98 -1.33
N GLN A 112 -3.37 22.82 -1.24
CA GLN A 112 -3.89 23.25 0.05
C GLN A 112 -4.70 22.13 0.71
N VAL A 113 -4.16 21.55 1.79
CA VAL A 113 -4.73 20.39 2.50
C VAL A 113 -5.77 20.79 3.55
N GLY A 114 -6.48 21.85 3.42
CA GLY A 114 -7.39 22.43 4.42
C GLY A 114 -8.46 21.49 5.00
N ALA A 115 -9.74 21.81 4.80
CA ALA A 115 -10.87 21.10 5.44
C ALA A 115 -11.05 19.63 5.02
N TYR A 116 -10.46 19.20 3.90
CA TYR A 116 -10.58 17.83 3.37
C TYR A 116 -9.50 16.85 3.88
N VAL A 117 -8.61 17.30 4.77
CA VAL A 117 -7.53 16.44 5.29
C VAL A 117 -8.05 15.16 5.95
N TRP A 118 -9.09 15.27 6.76
CA TRP A 118 -9.65 14.12 7.47
C TRP A 118 -10.32 13.10 6.55
N PRO A 119 -11.19 13.51 5.60
CA PRO A 119 -11.71 12.60 4.58
C PRO A 119 -10.61 11.97 3.73
N LEU A 120 -9.57 12.73 3.38
CA LEU A 120 -8.43 12.21 2.61
C LEU A 120 -7.67 11.14 3.39
N ILE A 121 -7.38 11.36 4.67
CA ILE A 121 -6.77 10.34 5.53
C ILE A 121 -7.65 9.07 5.58
N GLY A 122 -8.97 9.21 5.68
CA GLY A 122 -9.90 8.09 5.64
C GLY A 122 -9.79 7.27 4.35
N VAL A 123 -9.75 7.92 3.19
CA VAL A 123 -9.57 7.26 1.88
C VAL A 123 -8.22 6.56 1.81
N VAL A 124 -7.15 7.22 2.27
CA VAL A 124 -5.79 6.68 2.26
C VAL A 124 -5.67 5.44 3.15
N LEU A 125 -6.28 5.47 4.34
CA LEU A 125 -6.28 4.33 5.27
C LEU A 125 -7.09 3.14 4.73
N LEU A 126 -8.30 3.37 4.20
CA LEU A 126 -9.08 2.31 3.56
C LEU A 126 -8.29 1.67 2.42
N ALA A 127 -7.79 2.47 1.50
CA ALA A 127 -6.99 1.93 0.40
C ALA A 127 -5.73 1.18 0.88
N ALA A 128 -5.08 1.63 1.96
CA ALA A 128 -3.96 0.90 2.54
C ALA A 128 -4.38 -0.48 3.07
N ILE A 129 -5.53 -0.59 3.73
CA ILE A 129 -6.07 -1.86 4.22
C ILE A 129 -6.32 -2.82 3.05
N GLY A 130 -6.99 -2.36 1.99
CA GLY A 130 -7.27 -3.18 0.82
C GLY A 130 -6.01 -3.66 0.10
N LEU A 131 -5.07 -2.74 -0.17
CA LEU A 131 -3.80 -3.07 -0.82
C LEU A 131 -2.96 -4.05 0.01
N VAL A 132 -2.87 -3.83 1.32
CA VAL A 132 -2.06 -4.66 2.21
C VAL A 132 -2.70 -6.02 2.43
N SER A 133 -4.04 -6.12 2.52
CA SER A 133 -4.74 -7.39 2.67
C SER A 133 -4.42 -8.35 1.52
N VAL A 134 -4.67 -7.90 0.30
CA VAL A 134 -4.40 -8.68 -0.91
C VAL A 134 -2.90 -8.89 -1.12
N GLY A 135 -2.12 -7.83 -0.94
CA GLY A 135 -0.68 -7.86 -1.14
C GLY A 135 0.04 -8.81 -0.18
N THR A 136 -0.40 -8.91 1.08
CA THR A 136 0.17 -9.86 2.07
C THR A 136 -0.11 -11.31 1.65
N LEU A 137 -1.33 -11.62 1.17
CA LEU A 137 -1.65 -12.96 0.68
C LEU A 137 -0.77 -13.33 -0.53
N PHE A 138 -0.71 -12.49 -1.55
CA PHE A 138 0.09 -12.78 -2.74
C PHE A 138 1.60 -12.78 -2.48
N ALA A 139 2.08 -11.96 -1.56
CA ALA A 139 3.47 -11.99 -1.15
C ALA A 139 3.84 -13.33 -0.49
N SER A 140 2.94 -13.92 0.31
CA SER A 140 3.16 -15.25 0.89
C SER A 140 3.22 -16.36 -0.17
N MET A 141 2.37 -16.28 -1.20
CA MET A 141 2.38 -17.24 -2.32
C MET A 141 3.62 -17.09 -3.21
N ALA A 142 4.03 -15.85 -3.47
CA ALA A 142 5.16 -15.57 -4.34
C ALA A 142 6.49 -16.00 -3.72
N VAL A 143 6.65 -15.90 -2.41
CA VAL A 143 7.92 -16.11 -1.71
C VAL A 143 8.46 -17.55 -1.86
N SER A 144 7.59 -18.53 -2.06
CA SER A 144 7.96 -19.94 -2.28
C SER A 144 8.52 -20.22 -3.69
N THR A 145 8.44 -19.25 -4.60
CA THR A 145 8.82 -19.44 -6.01
C THR A 145 10.13 -18.73 -6.34
N ARG A 146 10.88 -19.28 -7.33
CA ARG A 146 12.10 -18.63 -7.84
C ARG A 146 11.84 -17.30 -8.57
N LEU A 147 10.60 -17.03 -8.96
CA LEU A 147 10.17 -15.85 -9.69
C LEU A 147 9.37 -14.87 -8.80
N ALA A 148 9.57 -14.91 -7.48
CA ALA A 148 8.84 -14.10 -6.51
C ALA A 148 8.78 -12.61 -6.87
N GLU A 149 9.88 -12.04 -7.37
CA GLU A 149 9.99 -10.63 -7.75
C GLU A 149 9.06 -10.24 -8.90
N LEU A 150 8.76 -11.15 -9.81
CA LEU A 150 7.88 -10.91 -10.95
C LEU A 150 6.43 -11.30 -10.65
N LEU A 151 6.24 -12.37 -9.88
CA LEU A 151 4.90 -12.91 -9.59
C LEU A 151 4.08 -12.01 -8.69
N LEU A 152 4.69 -11.39 -7.67
CA LEU A 152 3.96 -10.52 -6.76
C LEU A 152 3.31 -9.34 -7.49
N PRO A 153 4.03 -8.51 -8.28
CA PRO A 153 3.40 -7.45 -9.06
C PRO A 153 2.35 -7.98 -10.04
N LEU A 154 2.66 -9.07 -10.76
CA LEU A 154 1.77 -9.62 -11.77
C LEU A 154 0.42 -10.08 -11.19
N LEU A 155 0.45 -10.73 -10.03
CA LEU A 155 -0.75 -11.22 -9.35
C LEU A 155 -1.49 -10.10 -8.61
N ALA A 156 -0.76 -9.18 -7.96
CA ALA A 156 -1.35 -8.15 -7.12
C ALA A 156 -1.97 -7.00 -7.92
N LEU A 157 -1.36 -6.58 -9.05
CA LEU A 157 -1.83 -5.42 -9.82
C LEU A 157 -3.29 -5.49 -10.24
N PRO A 158 -3.84 -6.61 -10.79
CA PRO A 158 -5.26 -6.69 -11.14
C PRO A 158 -6.19 -6.46 -9.94
N PHE A 159 -5.80 -6.92 -8.75
CA PHE A 159 -6.55 -6.73 -7.51
C PHE A 159 -6.35 -5.35 -6.89
N PHE A 160 -5.26 -4.68 -7.19
CA PHE A 160 -5.01 -3.31 -6.75
C PHE A 160 -5.84 -2.28 -7.51
N VAL A 161 -6.17 -2.55 -8.80
CA VAL A 161 -6.97 -1.65 -9.63
C VAL A 161 -8.30 -1.26 -8.98
N PRO A 162 -9.14 -2.18 -8.48
CA PRO A 162 -10.41 -1.82 -7.83
C PRO A 162 -10.25 -1.02 -6.53
N VAL A 163 -9.06 -0.96 -5.95
CA VAL A 163 -8.73 -0.11 -4.80
C VAL A 163 -8.17 1.24 -5.26
N ILE A 164 -7.19 1.22 -6.16
CA ILE A 164 -6.46 2.42 -6.58
C ILE A 164 -7.38 3.38 -7.33
N LEU A 165 -8.23 2.89 -8.25
CA LEU A 165 -9.08 3.76 -9.06
C LEU A 165 -10.10 4.54 -8.21
N PRO A 166 -10.91 3.91 -7.32
CA PRO A 166 -11.81 4.67 -6.45
C PRO A 166 -11.07 5.62 -5.51
N ALA A 167 -9.92 5.19 -4.97
CA ALA A 167 -9.13 6.01 -4.07
C ALA A 167 -8.53 7.24 -4.77
N ALA A 168 -8.02 7.08 -5.99
CA ALA A 168 -7.51 8.20 -6.80
C ALA A 168 -8.62 9.18 -7.18
N GLN A 169 -9.80 8.67 -7.58
CA GLN A 169 -10.97 9.49 -7.90
C GLN A 169 -11.49 10.25 -6.67
N ALA A 170 -11.55 9.59 -5.51
CA ALA A 170 -11.93 10.22 -4.26
C ALA A 170 -10.95 11.34 -3.88
N THR A 171 -9.63 11.05 -3.97
CA THR A 171 -8.57 12.01 -3.69
C THR A 171 -8.65 13.23 -4.60
N ALA A 172 -8.82 13.03 -5.92
CA ALA A 172 -8.92 14.12 -6.90
C ALA A 172 -10.12 15.03 -6.60
N ARG A 173 -11.27 14.46 -6.25
CA ARG A 173 -12.47 15.25 -5.90
C ARG A 173 -12.31 16.02 -4.60
N LEU A 174 -11.73 15.39 -3.58
CA LEU A 174 -11.45 16.06 -2.30
C LEU A 174 -10.47 17.22 -2.48
N MET A 175 -9.39 17.01 -3.23
CA MET A 175 -8.40 18.04 -3.53
C MET A 175 -9.01 19.20 -4.36
N SER A 176 -10.00 18.92 -5.21
CA SER A 176 -10.76 19.95 -5.95
C SER A 176 -11.82 20.66 -5.11
N GLY A 177 -11.86 20.44 -3.79
CA GLY A 177 -12.78 21.09 -2.87
C GLY A 177 -14.24 20.60 -2.96
N ARG A 178 -14.50 19.44 -3.55
CA ARG A 178 -15.84 18.86 -3.62
C ARG A 178 -16.29 18.34 -2.26
N ALA A 179 -17.60 18.31 -2.04
CA ALA A 179 -18.19 17.86 -0.79
C ALA A 179 -17.90 16.35 -0.55
N VAL A 180 -17.74 15.99 0.72
CA VAL A 180 -17.51 14.58 1.13
C VAL A 180 -18.66 13.66 0.68
N SER A 181 -19.88 14.19 0.60
CA SER A 181 -21.05 13.45 0.10
C SER A 181 -20.88 12.96 -1.34
N GLU A 182 -20.17 13.69 -2.19
CA GLU A 182 -19.87 13.27 -3.57
C GLU A 182 -18.81 12.15 -3.66
N VAL A 183 -18.08 11.94 -2.57
CA VAL A 183 -17.03 10.94 -2.48
C VAL A 183 -17.51 9.66 -1.79
N SER A 184 -18.68 9.70 -1.16
CA SER A 184 -19.25 8.59 -0.37
C SER A 184 -19.33 7.28 -1.14
N GLY A 185 -19.67 7.31 -2.44
CA GLY A 185 -19.71 6.13 -3.29
C GLY A 185 -18.35 5.43 -3.41
N TYR A 186 -17.26 6.19 -3.56
CA TYR A 186 -15.91 5.63 -3.63
C TYR A 186 -15.47 5.05 -2.28
N ILE A 187 -15.80 5.72 -1.18
CA ILE A 187 -15.54 5.24 0.18
C ILE A 187 -16.29 3.92 0.41
N SER A 188 -17.54 3.81 -0.02
CA SER A 188 -18.33 2.58 0.09
C SER A 188 -17.72 1.43 -0.72
N ILE A 189 -17.19 1.70 -1.92
CA ILE A 189 -16.49 0.69 -2.74
C ILE A 189 -15.25 0.20 -2.02
N LEU A 190 -14.42 1.12 -1.48
CA LEU A 190 -13.22 0.77 -0.72
C LEU A 190 -13.56 -0.05 0.52
N ALA A 191 -14.54 0.39 1.31
CA ALA A 191 -14.95 -0.33 2.52
C ALA A 191 -15.53 -1.72 2.21
N ALA A 192 -16.32 -1.85 1.14
CA ALA A 192 -16.84 -3.15 0.70
C ALA A 192 -15.70 -4.08 0.25
N PHE A 193 -14.72 -3.55 -0.50
CA PHE A 193 -13.53 -4.29 -0.89
C PHE A 193 -12.75 -4.77 0.34
N ASP A 194 -12.50 -3.88 1.30
CA ASP A 194 -11.76 -4.20 2.51
C ASP A 194 -12.42 -5.33 3.30
N VAL A 195 -13.73 -5.22 3.55
CA VAL A 195 -14.49 -6.26 4.27
C VAL A 195 -14.39 -7.61 3.57
N VAL A 196 -14.63 -7.63 2.25
CA VAL A 196 -14.59 -8.87 1.47
C VAL A 196 -13.19 -9.47 1.47
N PHE A 197 -12.17 -8.68 1.13
CA PHE A 197 -10.82 -9.21 0.96
C PHE A 197 -10.10 -9.49 2.28
N LEU A 198 -10.39 -8.77 3.36
CA LEU A 198 -9.91 -9.16 4.69
C LEU A 198 -10.40 -10.56 5.08
N VAL A 199 -11.69 -10.83 4.88
CA VAL A 199 -12.26 -12.15 5.20
C VAL A 199 -11.69 -13.22 4.27
N VAL A 200 -11.73 -12.99 2.96
CA VAL A 200 -11.26 -13.96 1.96
C VAL A 200 -9.78 -14.27 2.14
N CYS A 201 -8.93 -13.25 2.32
CA CYS A 201 -7.49 -13.45 2.48
C CYS A 201 -7.16 -14.16 3.81
N THR A 202 -7.88 -13.84 4.89
CA THR A 202 -7.70 -14.53 6.18
C THR A 202 -8.03 -16.02 6.05
N LEU A 203 -9.12 -16.37 5.38
CA LEU A 203 -9.54 -17.77 5.20
C LEU A 203 -8.65 -18.53 4.20
N LEU A 204 -8.10 -17.86 3.20
CA LEU A 204 -7.25 -18.50 2.18
C LEU A 204 -5.78 -18.64 2.62
N TYR A 205 -5.31 -17.81 3.55
CA TYR A 205 -3.91 -17.81 3.95
C TYR A 205 -3.40 -19.16 4.48
N PRO A 206 -4.14 -19.94 5.30
CA PRO A 206 -3.70 -21.27 5.73
C PRO A 206 -3.31 -22.19 4.58
N TYR A 207 -4.04 -22.13 3.47
CA TYR A 207 -3.80 -22.99 2.30
C TYR A 207 -2.53 -22.60 1.51
N THR A 208 -2.06 -21.35 1.65
CA THR A 208 -0.81 -20.91 1.03
C THR A 208 0.44 -21.46 1.73
N LEU A 209 0.29 -22.00 2.94
CA LEU A 209 1.36 -22.53 3.78
C LEU A 209 1.51 -24.06 3.66
N GLU A 210 0.61 -24.73 2.95
CA GLU A 210 0.60 -26.21 2.78
C GLU A 210 1.36 -26.67 1.53
N GLN A 211 2.01 -25.79 0.83
CA GLN A 211 2.87 -26.08 -0.34
C GLN A 211 4.34 -26.09 0.13
#